data_51284dddef33b02086eb313211cc9d07
#
_entry.id   51284dddef33b02086eb313211cc9d07
#
_cell.length_a   1.000
_cell.length_b   1.000
_cell.length_c   1.000
_cell.angle_alpha   90.00
_cell.angle_beta   90.00
_cell.angle_gamma   90.00
#
_symmetry.space_group_name_H-M   'P 1'
#
loop_
_entity.id
_entity.type
_entity.pdbx_description
1 polymer ?
#
loop_
_entity_poly.entity_id
_entity_poly.type
_entity_poly.pdbx_seq_one_letter_code
_entity_poly.pdbx_strand_id
1 'polypeptide(L)'
;MKLFPVRLSNINKMLDFYSQFNPSPLSIKQFIDFGLNACPRKSFVFLRKELPVRLANIMKEITLLPESLLRMPSVGLVSAWYVKSFEEVLAFEKTDPTENNLEKFCKSLTQIRDRHSDVVQTMAQGILELKESRDGAIEPSTELSIQYFLDRLYMSRISIRMLINQHTILFGDIPQTGRHIGSIDPLCDPHMVVRDAYENARFLCDQYYLASPELEVIEHNEIDKGNPIKIVYVPSHLYHMLFELFKNSMRAVMEHHGTENDVPPIKVTIVKGKEDICVKMSDQGGGIPRSQVDQLFKYMYSTAPQPPKSKTDLPLVPLAGYGYGLPISRLYARYFHGDLVLFSCEGYGSDAIIYLKSFFLHYSNRHFQMKQTNCYQYSIKLAPDFIKQPYQLGIGPIRARTLPTGCCSRFTNDCCTNVMFRAQLTVRWISTDRRPLFVPIKRTLFFPLTTITSTCR
;
A
#
# COMPACT_ATOMS: atom_id res chain seq x y z
N MET A 1 6.14 -41.53 -17.07
CA MET A 1 5.63 -40.19 -17.38
C MET A 1 4.16 -40.00 -16.95
N LYS A 2 3.77 -40.36 -15.71
CA LYS A 2 2.40 -40.27 -15.14
C LYS A 2 2.32 -39.59 -13.76
N LEU A 3 3.34 -38.86 -13.32
CA LEU A 3 3.39 -38.24 -11.96
C LEU A 3 2.90 -36.78 -11.93
N PHE A 4 2.78 -36.10 -13.05
CA PHE A 4 2.41 -34.68 -13.14
C PHE A 4 0.94 -34.38 -12.82
N PRO A 5 -0.07 -35.10 -13.28
CA PRO A 5 -1.48 -34.71 -13.04
C PRO A 5 -1.94 -34.90 -11.59
N VAL A 6 -1.39 -35.86 -10.85
CA VAL A 6 -1.75 -36.11 -9.44
C VAL A 6 -1.20 -35.05 -8.52
N ARG A 7 0.00 -34.53 -8.82
CA ARG A 7 0.64 -33.46 -8.02
C ARG A 7 -0.10 -32.13 -8.18
N LEU A 8 -0.46 -31.76 -9.42
CA LEU A 8 -1.28 -30.57 -9.71
C LEU A 8 -2.67 -30.63 -9.05
N SER A 9 -3.34 -31.78 -9.05
CA SER A 9 -4.62 -31.96 -8.38
C SER A 9 -4.54 -31.74 -6.86
N ASN A 10 -3.42 -32.11 -6.23
CA ASN A 10 -3.23 -31.90 -4.80
C ASN A 10 -2.93 -30.42 -4.47
N ILE A 11 -2.14 -29.74 -5.31
CA ILE A 11 -1.82 -28.30 -5.13
C ILE A 11 -3.09 -27.45 -5.24
N ASN A 12 -3.95 -27.70 -6.25
CA ASN A 12 -5.21 -26.98 -6.42
C ASN A 12 -6.13 -27.14 -5.19
N LYS A 13 -6.23 -28.34 -4.63
CA LYS A 13 -6.99 -28.59 -3.38
C LYS A 13 -6.42 -27.83 -2.20
N MET A 14 -5.09 -27.78 -2.05
CA MET A 14 -4.43 -27.03 -0.99
C MET A 14 -4.62 -25.52 -1.20
N LEU A 15 -4.55 -25.04 -2.44
CA LEU A 15 -4.80 -23.65 -2.79
C LEU A 15 -6.24 -23.23 -2.45
N ASP A 16 -7.22 -24.04 -2.82
CA ASP A 16 -8.63 -23.83 -2.48
C ASP A 16 -8.85 -23.82 -0.96
N PHE A 17 -8.17 -24.71 -0.24
CA PHE A 17 -8.24 -24.76 1.22
C PHE A 17 -7.67 -23.48 1.86
N TYR A 18 -6.43 -23.08 1.53
CA TYR A 18 -5.77 -21.93 2.14
C TYR A 18 -6.38 -20.58 1.72
N SER A 19 -6.94 -20.48 0.51
CA SER A 19 -7.61 -19.25 0.05
C SER A 19 -8.94 -18.94 0.74
N GLN A 20 -9.48 -19.87 1.55
CA GLN A 20 -10.67 -19.61 2.38
C GLN A 20 -10.35 -18.78 3.63
N PHE A 21 -9.08 -18.71 4.03
CA PHE A 21 -8.65 -17.97 5.20
C PHE A 21 -8.22 -16.56 4.83
N ASN A 22 -8.53 -15.60 5.70
CA ASN A 22 -8.08 -14.24 5.55
C ASN A 22 -6.66 -14.07 6.14
N PRO A 23 -5.76 -13.37 5.45
CA PRO A 23 -4.47 -12.99 6.01
C PRO A 23 -4.60 -12.22 7.30
N SER A 24 -3.73 -12.49 8.28
CA SER A 24 -3.72 -11.76 9.55
C SER A 24 -3.33 -10.30 9.31
N PRO A 25 -4.12 -9.30 9.76
CA PRO A 25 -3.70 -7.90 9.70
C PRO A 25 -2.56 -7.67 10.67
N LEU A 26 -1.44 -7.11 10.17
CA LEU A 26 -0.24 -6.84 10.97
C LEU A 26 0.07 -5.35 10.96
N SER A 27 0.16 -4.77 12.16
CA SER A 27 0.56 -3.38 12.37
C SER A 27 2.09 -3.27 12.55
N ILE A 28 2.64 -2.09 12.27
CA ILE A 28 4.07 -1.80 12.52
C ILE A 28 4.46 -2.07 13.98
N LYS A 29 3.54 -1.82 14.92
CA LYS A 29 3.73 -2.13 16.34
C LYS A 29 3.97 -3.62 16.58
N GLN A 30 3.16 -4.51 15.97
CA GLN A 30 3.33 -5.96 16.13
C GLN A 30 4.66 -6.44 15.55
N PHE A 31 5.13 -5.87 14.44
CA PHE A 31 6.46 -6.16 13.91
C PHE A 31 7.58 -5.75 14.88
N ILE A 32 7.45 -4.60 15.52
CA ILE A 32 8.42 -4.11 16.51
C ILE A 32 8.40 -4.98 17.78
N ASP A 33 7.21 -5.20 18.35
CA ASP A 33 7.05 -6.01 19.58
C ASP A 33 7.61 -7.42 19.39
N PHE A 34 7.41 -8.00 18.21
CA PHE A 34 8.01 -9.28 17.85
C PHE A 34 9.54 -9.17 17.70
N GLY A 35 10.02 -8.15 16.98
CA GLY A 35 11.44 -8.00 16.64
C GLY A 35 12.32 -7.69 17.85
N LEU A 36 11.81 -6.97 18.87
CA LEU A 36 12.52 -6.68 20.11
C LEU A 36 12.85 -7.96 20.91
N ASN A 37 11.99 -8.99 20.84
CA ASN A 37 12.16 -10.28 21.49
C ASN A 37 12.18 -11.40 20.45
N ALA A 38 12.90 -11.19 19.37
CA ALA A 38 12.89 -12.05 18.21
C ALA A 38 13.30 -13.50 18.55
N CYS A 39 12.45 -14.45 18.16
CA CYS A 39 12.70 -15.87 18.34
C CYS A 39 12.48 -16.58 16.99
N PRO A 40 13.52 -17.23 16.41
CA PRO A 40 13.41 -17.88 15.12
C PRO A 40 12.35 -18.98 15.10
N ARG A 41 12.23 -19.76 16.20
CA ARG A 41 11.20 -20.81 16.32
C ARG A 41 9.77 -20.25 16.30
N LYS A 42 9.50 -19.14 17.01
CA LYS A 42 8.19 -18.48 17.00
C LYS A 42 7.87 -17.92 15.63
N SER A 43 8.85 -17.28 14.97
CA SER A 43 8.70 -16.76 13.61
C SER A 43 8.40 -17.88 12.61
N PHE A 44 9.15 -18.96 12.66
CA PHE A 44 8.93 -20.14 11.82
C PHE A 44 7.51 -20.70 11.98
N VAL A 45 7.05 -20.94 13.23
CA VAL A 45 5.71 -21.49 13.51
C VAL A 45 4.60 -20.55 13.00
N PHE A 46 4.80 -19.24 13.08
CA PHE A 46 3.88 -18.25 12.55
C PHE A 46 3.89 -18.24 11.00
N LEU A 47 5.07 -18.08 10.40
CA LEU A 47 5.20 -17.89 8.96
C LEU A 47 4.81 -19.13 8.15
N ARG A 48 5.12 -20.35 8.63
CA ARG A 48 4.70 -21.58 7.94
C ARG A 48 3.18 -21.77 7.84
N LYS A 49 2.40 -21.04 8.66
CA LYS A 49 0.93 -21.02 8.61
C LYS A 49 0.41 -19.81 7.84
N GLU A 50 1.01 -18.66 8.04
CA GLU A 50 0.56 -17.40 7.48
C GLU A 50 0.92 -17.23 6.00
N LEU A 51 2.14 -17.63 5.59
CA LEU A 51 2.57 -17.48 4.19
C LEU A 51 1.75 -18.31 3.21
N PRO A 52 1.38 -19.58 3.48
CA PRO A 52 0.49 -20.33 2.58
C PRO A 52 -0.86 -19.62 2.38
N VAL A 53 -1.44 -19.04 3.43
CA VAL A 53 -2.69 -18.26 3.32
C VAL A 53 -2.50 -17.05 2.40
N ARG A 54 -1.43 -16.27 2.59
CA ARG A 54 -1.15 -15.09 1.75
C ARG A 54 -0.84 -15.45 0.31
N LEU A 55 -0.02 -16.49 0.10
CA LEU A 55 0.32 -16.96 -1.25
C LEU A 55 -0.91 -17.53 -1.97
N ALA A 56 -1.78 -18.27 -1.28
CA ALA A 56 -3.01 -18.77 -1.87
C ALA A 56 -3.98 -17.63 -2.24
N ASN A 57 -4.12 -16.62 -1.38
CA ASN A 57 -4.97 -15.47 -1.67
C ASN A 57 -4.45 -14.66 -2.87
N ILE A 58 -3.13 -14.40 -2.96
CA ILE A 58 -2.58 -13.67 -4.11
C ILE A 58 -2.70 -14.49 -5.41
N MET A 59 -2.55 -15.81 -5.36
CA MET A 59 -2.76 -16.68 -6.52
C MET A 59 -4.22 -16.65 -6.97
N LYS A 60 -5.16 -16.58 -6.03
CA LYS A 60 -6.59 -16.41 -6.35
C LYS A 60 -6.86 -15.06 -7.01
N GLU A 61 -6.26 -13.97 -6.53
CA GLU A 61 -6.34 -12.66 -7.19
C GLU A 61 -5.82 -12.73 -8.64
N ILE A 62 -4.70 -13.43 -8.88
CA ILE A 62 -4.19 -13.65 -10.24
C ILE A 62 -5.23 -14.38 -11.11
N THR A 63 -5.90 -15.41 -10.60
CA THR A 63 -6.90 -16.15 -11.37
C THR A 63 -8.18 -15.35 -11.66
N LEU A 64 -8.41 -14.26 -10.96
CA LEU A 64 -9.54 -13.34 -11.18
C LEU A 64 -9.24 -12.26 -12.23
N LEU A 65 -8.01 -12.19 -12.74
CA LEU A 65 -7.67 -11.30 -13.85
C LEU A 65 -8.49 -11.67 -15.11
N PRO A 66 -8.76 -10.70 -15.99
CA PRO A 66 -9.43 -10.99 -17.27
C PRO A 66 -8.74 -12.11 -18.05
N GLU A 67 -9.52 -13.02 -18.63
CA GLU A 67 -8.99 -14.21 -19.33
C GLU A 67 -7.99 -13.83 -20.42
N SER A 68 -8.23 -12.74 -21.11
CA SER A 68 -7.32 -12.20 -22.11
C SER A 68 -5.93 -11.88 -21.56
N LEU A 69 -5.84 -11.39 -20.30
CA LEU A 69 -4.57 -11.11 -19.64
C LEU A 69 -3.93 -12.39 -19.08
N LEU A 70 -4.73 -13.31 -18.55
CA LEU A 70 -4.24 -14.61 -18.06
C LEU A 70 -3.53 -15.46 -19.14
N ARG A 71 -3.90 -15.26 -20.41
CA ARG A 71 -3.28 -15.97 -21.55
C ARG A 71 -1.91 -15.40 -21.93
N MET A 72 -1.52 -14.27 -21.39
CA MET A 72 -0.22 -13.66 -21.72
C MET A 72 0.94 -14.43 -21.08
N PRO A 73 2.01 -14.71 -21.86
CA PRO A 73 3.16 -15.49 -21.39
C PRO A 73 3.78 -14.95 -20.10
N SER A 74 3.95 -13.64 -20.00
CA SER A 74 4.54 -12.99 -18.81
C SER A 74 3.67 -13.14 -17.57
N VAL A 75 2.35 -13.11 -17.69
CA VAL A 75 1.42 -13.37 -16.57
C VAL A 75 1.48 -14.84 -16.14
N GLY A 76 1.57 -15.75 -17.10
CA GLY A 76 1.80 -17.17 -16.83
C GLY A 76 3.09 -17.43 -16.05
N LEU A 77 4.17 -16.71 -16.37
CA LEU A 77 5.45 -16.80 -15.67
C LEU A 77 5.33 -16.33 -14.21
N VAL A 78 4.68 -15.19 -13.96
CA VAL A 78 4.41 -14.70 -12.60
C VAL A 78 3.58 -15.72 -11.82
N SER A 79 2.53 -16.26 -12.41
CA SER A 79 1.71 -17.31 -11.77
C SER A 79 2.56 -18.53 -11.40
N ALA A 80 3.44 -19.00 -12.28
CA ALA A 80 4.35 -20.11 -12.00
C ALA A 80 5.30 -19.84 -10.83
N TRP A 81 5.80 -18.61 -10.69
CA TRP A 81 6.64 -18.23 -9.55
C TRP A 81 5.89 -18.32 -8.22
N TYR A 82 4.63 -17.88 -8.16
CA TYR A 82 3.81 -17.97 -6.96
C TYR A 82 3.44 -19.42 -6.63
N VAL A 83 3.10 -20.24 -7.62
CA VAL A 83 2.85 -21.68 -7.43
C VAL A 83 4.06 -22.38 -6.82
N LYS A 84 5.25 -22.17 -7.39
CA LYS A 84 6.51 -22.75 -6.88
C LYS A 84 6.79 -22.30 -5.45
N SER A 85 6.57 -21.02 -5.15
CA SER A 85 6.79 -20.48 -3.80
C SER A 85 5.79 -21.03 -2.78
N PHE A 86 4.56 -21.26 -3.19
CA PHE A 86 3.54 -21.92 -2.37
C PHE A 86 3.93 -23.37 -2.03
N GLU A 87 4.39 -24.14 -3.01
CA GLU A 87 4.89 -25.51 -2.80
C GLU A 87 6.08 -25.56 -1.85
N GLU A 88 7.04 -24.66 -2.01
CA GLU A 88 8.24 -24.57 -1.16
C GLU A 88 7.89 -24.26 0.29
N VAL A 89 6.94 -23.35 0.55
CA VAL A 89 6.49 -23.05 1.91
C VAL A 89 5.68 -24.19 2.51
N LEU A 90 4.80 -24.85 1.73
CA LEU A 90 4.01 -25.99 2.18
C LEU A 90 4.89 -27.19 2.60
N ALA A 91 6.08 -27.35 2.03
CA ALA A 91 7.02 -28.40 2.43
C ALA A 91 7.40 -28.32 3.92
N PHE A 92 7.26 -27.15 4.53
CA PHE A 92 7.55 -26.93 5.97
C PHE A 92 6.31 -27.05 6.89
N GLU A 93 5.11 -27.28 6.33
CA GLU A 93 3.84 -27.26 7.10
C GLU A 93 3.88 -28.20 8.33
N LYS A 94 4.43 -29.40 8.14
CA LYS A 94 4.46 -30.47 9.17
C LYS A 94 5.85 -30.69 9.78
N THR A 95 6.83 -29.81 9.50
CA THR A 95 8.19 -29.97 9.98
C THR A 95 8.36 -29.35 11.36
N ASP A 96 9.17 -29.97 12.22
CA ASP A 96 9.50 -29.43 13.54
C ASP A 96 10.52 -28.29 13.44
N PRO A 97 10.49 -27.30 14.35
CA PRO A 97 11.39 -26.15 14.36
C PRO A 97 12.78 -26.51 14.92
N THR A 98 13.47 -27.48 14.31
CA THR A 98 14.87 -27.81 14.56
C THR A 98 15.79 -26.79 13.91
N GLU A 99 17.01 -26.62 14.40
CA GLU A 99 17.97 -25.66 13.85
C GLU A 99 18.20 -25.82 12.36
N ASN A 100 18.38 -27.07 11.90
CA ASN A 100 18.51 -27.38 10.47
C ASN A 100 17.28 -26.96 9.64
N ASN A 101 16.06 -27.15 10.18
CA ASN A 101 14.83 -26.75 9.50
C ASN A 101 14.63 -25.23 9.52
N LEU A 102 15.06 -24.54 10.57
CA LEU A 102 15.04 -23.06 10.63
C LEU A 102 15.97 -22.45 9.59
N GLU A 103 17.20 -22.98 9.48
CA GLU A 103 18.16 -22.52 8.47
C GLU A 103 17.64 -22.78 7.04
N LYS A 104 17.15 -24.00 6.76
CA LYS A 104 16.55 -24.35 5.45
C LYS A 104 15.37 -23.45 5.11
N PHE A 105 14.53 -23.14 6.09
CA PHE A 105 13.37 -22.24 5.91
C PHE A 105 13.82 -20.83 5.57
N CYS A 106 14.79 -20.28 6.30
CA CYS A 106 15.34 -18.95 6.03
C CYS A 106 15.95 -18.86 4.60
N LYS A 107 16.73 -19.88 4.18
CA LYS A 107 17.25 -19.98 2.81
C LYS A 107 16.15 -20.06 1.76
N SER A 108 15.09 -20.86 2.01
CA SER A 108 13.94 -20.96 1.11
C SER A 108 13.22 -19.62 0.98
N LEU A 109 13.00 -18.90 2.09
CA LEU A 109 12.39 -17.56 2.06
C LEU A 109 13.23 -16.53 1.28
N THR A 110 14.57 -16.59 1.41
CA THR A 110 15.49 -15.76 0.63
C THR A 110 15.33 -16.04 -0.87
N GLN A 111 15.31 -17.31 -1.27
CA GLN A 111 15.10 -17.69 -2.68
C GLN A 111 13.73 -17.26 -3.21
N ILE A 112 12.67 -17.35 -2.40
CA ILE A 112 11.34 -16.85 -2.75
C ILE A 112 11.37 -15.32 -2.95
N ARG A 113 11.99 -14.57 -2.04
CA ARG A 113 12.15 -13.13 -2.13
C ARG A 113 12.84 -12.72 -3.43
N ASP A 114 13.94 -13.39 -3.77
CA ASP A 114 14.75 -13.09 -4.94
C ASP A 114 14.03 -13.46 -6.24
N ARG A 115 13.33 -14.61 -6.28
CA ARG A 115 12.46 -15.01 -7.40
C ARG A 115 11.35 -13.98 -7.66
N HIS A 116 10.83 -13.35 -6.62
CA HIS A 116 9.77 -12.36 -6.74
C HIS A 116 10.29 -10.92 -6.98
N SER A 117 11.60 -10.70 -7.24
CA SER A 117 12.14 -9.35 -7.52
C SER A 117 11.41 -8.70 -8.68
N ASP A 118 11.28 -9.42 -9.78
CA ASP A 118 10.85 -8.90 -11.07
C ASP A 118 9.34 -9.02 -11.35
N VAL A 119 8.54 -9.39 -10.33
CA VAL A 119 7.08 -9.57 -10.49
C VAL A 119 6.38 -8.35 -11.07
N VAL A 120 6.77 -7.14 -10.64
CA VAL A 120 6.15 -5.89 -11.13
C VAL A 120 6.44 -5.69 -12.62
N GLN A 121 7.70 -5.81 -13.01
CA GLN A 121 8.14 -5.62 -14.38
C GLN A 121 7.57 -6.68 -15.31
N THR A 122 7.56 -7.95 -14.88
CA THR A 122 7.02 -9.06 -15.65
C THR A 122 5.49 -8.95 -15.82
N MET A 123 4.78 -8.51 -14.78
CA MET A 123 3.34 -8.24 -14.89
C MET A 123 3.06 -7.06 -15.83
N ALA A 124 3.87 -6.00 -15.78
CA ALA A 124 3.78 -4.87 -16.70
C ALA A 124 4.00 -5.31 -18.14
N GLN A 125 4.99 -6.19 -18.38
CA GLN A 125 5.22 -6.79 -19.69
C GLN A 125 4.00 -7.59 -20.18
N GLY A 126 3.35 -8.36 -19.30
CA GLY A 126 2.13 -9.11 -19.66
C GLY A 126 0.98 -8.22 -20.12
N ILE A 127 0.89 -7.01 -19.57
CA ILE A 127 -0.13 -6.04 -20.01
C ILE A 127 0.26 -5.38 -21.34
N LEU A 128 1.55 -5.14 -21.58
CA LEU A 128 2.01 -4.71 -22.90
C LEU A 128 1.72 -5.78 -23.97
N GLU A 129 1.97 -7.05 -23.67
CA GLU A 129 1.60 -8.20 -24.52
C GLU A 129 0.10 -8.21 -24.85
N LEU A 130 -0.75 -7.91 -23.83
CA LEU A 130 -2.20 -7.80 -24.05
C LEU A 130 -2.54 -6.62 -24.97
N LYS A 131 -1.94 -5.44 -24.76
CA LYS A 131 -2.15 -4.27 -25.63
C LYS A 131 -1.75 -4.57 -27.08
N GLU A 132 -0.59 -5.17 -27.29
CA GLU A 132 -0.09 -5.55 -28.61
C GLU A 132 -1.02 -6.57 -29.31
N SER A 133 -1.57 -7.54 -28.55
CA SER A 133 -2.51 -8.54 -29.11
C SER A 133 -3.88 -7.97 -29.53
N ARG A 134 -4.18 -6.72 -29.15
CA ARG A 134 -5.46 -6.03 -29.41
C ARG A 134 -5.31 -4.70 -30.15
N ASP A 135 -4.27 -4.54 -30.97
CA ASP A 135 -4.00 -3.31 -31.74
C ASP A 135 -3.95 -2.03 -30.87
N GLY A 136 -3.49 -2.18 -29.62
CA GLY A 136 -3.26 -1.06 -28.71
C GLY A 136 -4.45 -0.63 -27.84
N ALA A 137 -5.67 -1.09 -28.12
CA ALA A 137 -6.87 -0.68 -27.38
C ALA A 137 -7.32 -1.75 -26.37
N ILE A 138 -7.42 -1.38 -25.10
CA ILE A 138 -8.09 -2.19 -24.08
C ILE A 138 -9.44 -1.55 -23.79
N GLU A 139 -10.49 -2.36 -23.70
CA GLU A 139 -11.83 -1.89 -23.34
C GLU A 139 -11.81 -1.26 -21.94
N PRO A 140 -12.47 -0.08 -21.71
CA PRO A 140 -12.46 0.63 -20.43
C PRO A 140 -12.90 -0.23 -19.24
N SER A 141 -13.86 -1.13 -19.41
CA SER A 141 -14.31 -2.07 -18.39
C SER A 141 -13.21 -3.08 -17.99
N THR A 142 -12.45 -3.55 -18.96
CA THR A 142 -11.30 -4.43 -18.75
C THR A 142 -10.16 -3.68 -18.06
N GLU A 143 -9.90 -2.42 -18.44
CA GLU A 143 -8.90 -1.56 -17.80
C GLU A 143 -9.20 -1.35 -16.31
N LEU A 144 -10.44 -1.01 -15.97
CA LEU A 144 -10.88 -0.86 -14.58
C LEU A 144 -10.73 -2.16 -13.77
N SER A 145 -11.06 -3.30 -14.38
CA SER A 145 -10.87 -4.60 -13.76
C SER A 145 -9.39 -4.89 -13.49
N ILE A 146 -8.53 -4.64 -14.47
CA ILE A 146 -7.06 -4.78 -14.33
C ILE A 146 -6.54 -3.88 -13.20
N GLN A 147 -6.93 -2.60 -13.17
CA GLN A 147 -6.54 -1.66 -12.12
C GLN A 147 -6.90 -2.19 -10.73
N TYR A 148 -8.14 -2.62 -10.53
CA TYR A 148 -8.63 -3.14 -9.26
C TYR A 148 -7.84 -4.38 -8.79
N PHE A 149 -7.62 -5.34 -9.68
CA PHE A 149 -6.88 -6.56 -9.34
C PHE A 149 -5.40 -6.32 -9.11
N LEU A 150 -4.77 -5.42 -9.87
CA LEU A 150 -3.35 -5.08 -9.67
C LEU A 150 -3.12 -4.38 -8.32
N ASP A 151 -4.02 -3.49 -7.89
CA ASP A 151 -3.94 -2.88 -6.56
C ASP A 151 -3.93 -3.95 -5.46
N ARG A 152 -4.80 -4.94 -5.55
CA ARG A 152 -4.87 -6.05 -4.59
C ARG A 152 -3.64 -6.96 -4.65
N LEU A 153 -3.22 -7.30 -5.86
CA LEU A 153 -2.03 -8.12 -6.10
C LEU A 153 -0.79 -7.47 -5.49
N TYR A 154 -0.55 -6.18 -5.77
CA TYR A 154 0.64 -5.50 -5.29
C TYR A 154 0.58 -5.18 -3.79
N MET A 155 -0.59 -4.88 -3.23
CA MET A 155 -0.75 -4.74 -1.78
C MET A 155 -0.43 -6.07 -1.08
N SER A 156 -0.95 -7.19 -1.58
CA SER A 156 -0.63 -8.54 -1.07
C SER A 156 0.86 -8.85 -1.20
N ARG A 157 1.48 -8.49 -2.34
CA ARG A 157 2.92 -8.64 -2.56
C ARG A 157 3.76 -7.84 -1.55
N ILE A 158 3.42 -6.57 -1.30
CA ILE A 158 4.10 -5.74 -0.28
C ILE A 158 4.04 -6.44 1.08
N SER A 159 2.89 -6.94 1.45
CA SER A 159 2.63 -7.64 2.69
C SER A 159 3.46 -8.94 2.84
N ILE A 160 3.53 -9.76 1.79
CA ILE A 160 4.35 -10.98 1.76
C ILE A 160 5.84 -10.62 1.88
N ARG A 161 6.31 -9.63 1.10
CA ARG A 161 7.70 -9.19 1.15
C ARG A 161 8.09 -8.62 2.51
N MET A 162 7.19 -7.86 3.16
CA MET A 162 7.43 -7.34 4.52
C MET A 162 7.67 -8.47 5.52
N LEU A 163 6.86 -9.54 5.49
CA LEU A 163 7.02 -10.71 6.36
C LEU A 163 8.31 -11.47 6.08
N ILE A 164 8.61 -11.73 4.81
CA ILE A 164 9.83 -12.45 4.40
C ILE A 164 11.07 -11.63 4.78
N ASN A 165 11.09 -10.33 4.46
CA ASN A 165 12.21 -9.46 4.80
C ASN A 165 12.43 -9.40 6.31
N GLN A 166 11.35 -9.26 7.09
CA GLN A 166 11.45 -9.23 8.55
C GLN A 166 12.12 -10.50 9.10
N HIS A 167 11.72 -11.68 8.60
CA HIS A 167 12.33 -12.95 9.02
C HIS A 167 13.78 -13.09 8.55
N THR A 168 14.06 -12.84 7.27
CA THR A 168 15.40 -13.04 6.69
C THR A 168 16.43 -12.04 7.21
N ILE A 169 16.00 -10.82 7.58
CA ILE A 169 16.89 -9.83 8.21
C ILE A 169 17.12 -10.18 9.68
N LEU A 170 16.10 -10.61 10.44
CA LEU A 170 16.25 -10.96 11.86
C LEU A 170 17.07 -12.23 12.08
N PHE A 171 17.00 -13.21 11.18
CA PHE A 171 17.53 -14.57 11.41
C PHE A 171 18.44 -15.07 10.28
N GLY A 172 18.74 -14.24 9.29
CA GLY A 172 19.68 -14.57 8.21
C GLY A 172 21.13 -14.30 8.59
N ASP A 173 22.02 -14.62 7.66
CA ASP A 173 23.49 -14.56 7.86
C ASP A 173 24.06 -13.13 7.90
N ILE A 174 23.27 -12.11 7.57
CA ILE A 174 23.72 -10.73 7.55
C ILE A 174 23.61 -10.13 8.95
N PRO A 175 24.73 -9.74 9.59
CA PRO A 175 24.69 -9.14 10.91
C PRO A 175 23.89 -7.85 10.91
N GLN A 176 22.92 -7.73 11.81
CA GLN A 176 22.15 -6.51 11.97
C GLN A 176 23.00 -5.39 12.59
N THR A 177 22.83 -4.19 12.06
CA THR A 177 23.22 -2.99 12.80
C THR A 177 22.32 -2.87 14.01
N GLY A 178 22.87 -2.80 15.23
CA GLY A 178 22.15 -2.94 16.51
C GLY A 178 20.97 -1.96 16.74
N ARG A 179 20.66 -1.08 15.81
CA ARG A 179 19.55 -0.11 15.84
C ARG A 179 18.28 -0.66 15.17
N HIS A 180 18.43 -1.43 14.11
CA HIS A 180 17.31 -1.88 13.30
C HIS A 180 16.57 -3.07 13.95
N ILE A 181 15.24 -3.08 13.80
CA ILE A 181 14.38 -4.18 14.24
C ILE A 181 13.88 -4.89 12.97
N GLY A 182 14.70 -5.76 12.41
CA GLY A 182 14.48 -6.32 11.08
C GLY A 182 14.54 -5.22 10.02
N SER A 183 13.48 -5.07 9.23
CA SER A 183 13.35 -4.03 8.19
C SER A 183 12.93 -2.66 8.72
N ILE A 184 12.60 -2.55 10.02
CA ILE A 184 12.12 -1.30 10.64
C ILE A 184 13.28 -0.59 11.33
N ASP A 185 13.43 0.70 11.06
CA ASP A 185 14.30 1.60 11.82
C ASP A 185 13.45 2.42 12.80
N PRO A 186 13.59 2.24 14.13
CA PRO A 186 12.86 3.00 15.12
C PRO A 186 13.28 4.47 15.20
N LEU A 187 14.43 4.83 14.63
CA LEU A 187 14.97 6.19 14.54
C LEU A 187 15.30 6.56 13.09
N CYS A 188 14.46 6.13 12.15
CA CYS A 188 14.61 6.46 10.74
C CYS A 188 14.69 7.98 10.56
N ASP A 189 15.70 8.41 9.82
CA ASP A 189 15.92 9.80 9.44
C ASP A 189 15.35 10.07 8.05
N PRO A 190 14.20 10.75 7.92
CA PRO A 190 13.63 11.01 6.60
C PRO A 190 14.54 11.89 5.73
N HIS A 191 15.30 12.82 6.32
CA HIS A 191 16.25 13.68 5.59
C HIS A 191 17.30 12.84 4.89
N MET A 192 17.90 11.88 5.60
CA MET A 192 18.91 10.98 5.00
C MET A 192 18.30 10.13 3.89
N VAL A 193 17.07 9.60 4.09
CA VAL A 193 16.38 8.81 3.05
C VAL A 193 16.08 9.67 1.81
N VAL A 194 15.69 10.94 1.99
CA VAL A 194 15.49 11.90 0.90
C VAL A 194 16.77 12.08 0.10
N ARG A 195 17.90 12.32 0.78
CA ARG A 195 19.20 12.51 0.12
C ARG A 195 19.65 11.26 -0.63
N ASP A 196 19.54 10.09 -0.01
CA ASP A 196 19.92 8.81 -0.65
C ASP A 196 19.07 8.54 -1.91
N ALA A 197 17.77 8.82 -1.85
CA ALA A 197 16.86 8.67 -2.99
C ALA A 197 17.18 9.68 -4.10
N TYR A 198 17.46 10.93 -3.72
CA TYR A 198 17.86 11.98 -4.67
C TYR A 198 19.15 11.64 -5.40
N GLU A 199 20.22 11.28 -4.68
CA GLU A 199 21.52 10.98 -5.30
C GLU A 199 21.42 9.83 -6.32
N ASN A 200 20.65 8.79 -6.00
CA ASN A 200 20.43 7.68 -6.94
C ASN A 200 19.57 8.09 -8.15
N ALA A 201 18.55 8.95 -7.95
CA ALA A 201 17.77 9.46 -9.06
C ALA A 201 18.55 10.46 -9.91
N ARG A 202 19.37 11.31 -9.28
CA ARG A 202 20.32 12.22 -9.93
C ARG A 202 21.27 11.48 -10.85
N PHE A 203 21.88 10.42 -10.37
CA PHE A 203 22.78 9.59 -11.19
C PHE A 203 22.09 9.10 -12.47
N LEU A 204 20.84 8.67 -12.41
CA LEU A 204 20.10 8.28 -13.60
C LEU A 204 19.76 9.48 -14.50
N CYS A 205 19.38 10.62 -13.90
CA CYS A 205 19.07 11.85 -14.63
C CYS A 205 20.29 12.37 -15.40
N ASP A 206 21.46 12.39 -14.76
CA ASP A 206 22.73 12.81 -15.36
C ASP A 206 23.13 11.91 -16.54
N GLN A 207 22.82 10.60 -16.48
CA GLN A 207 23.05 9.69 -17.61
C GLN A 207 22.15 10.00 -18.81
N TYR A 208 20.94 10.54 -18.57
CA TYR A 208 19.96 10.81 -19.62
C TYR A 208 20.06 12.22 -20.22
N TYR A 209 20.21 13.23 -19.35
CA TYR A 209 20.15 14.63 -19.72
C TYR A 209 21.49 15.35 -19.59
N LEU A 210 22.54 14.68 -19.08
CA LEU A 210 23.86 15.26 -18.78
C LEU A 210 23.82 16.40 -17.74
N ALA A 211 22.67 16.59 -17.11
CA ALA A 211 22.40 17.59 -16.09
C ALA A 211 21.24 17.12 -15.19
N SER A 212 21.10 17.71 -14.03
CA SER A 212 20.02 17.43 -13.09
C SER A 212 19.71 18.64 -12.21
N PRO A 213 18.44 18.83 -11.77
CA PRO A 213 18.07 19.89 -10.85
C PRO A 213 18.67 19.65 -9.47
N GLU A 214 19.08 20.73 -8.79
CA GLU A 214 19.58 20.70 -7.42
C GLU A 214 18.46 20.35 -6.41
N LEU A 215 18.84 19.96 -5.18
CA LEU A 215 17.94 19.60 -4.11
C LEU A 215 17.95 20.63 -2.98
N GLU A 216 16.79 21.18 -2.63
CA GLU A 216 16.58 21.95 -1.41
C GLU A 216 15.75 21.14 -0.41
N VAL A 217 16.24 20.95 0.83
CA VAL A 217 15.52 20.22 1.89
C VAL A 217 15.25 21.14 3.06
N ILE A 218 14.00 21.21 3.49
CA ILE A 218 13.54 22.02 4.62
C ILE A 218 12.83 21.09 5.62
N GLU A 219 13.21 21.17 6.90
CA GLU A 219 12.57 20.43 7.99
C GLU A 219 11.81 21.34 8.94
N HIS A 220 10.57 20.94 9.27
CA HIS A 220 9.74 21.58 10.30
C HIS A 220 9.31 20.56 11.34
N ASN A 221 9.95 20.57 12.52
CA ASN A 221 9.61 19.70 13.63
C ASN A 221 8.76 20.48 14.65
N GLU A 222 7.43 20.32 14.58
CA GLU A 222 6.51 21.00 15.50
C GLU A 222 6.46 20.39 16.90
N ILE A 223 6.95 19.16 17.08
CA ILE A 223 6.91 18.44 18.36
C ILE A 223 8.16 18.75 19.18
N ASP A 224 9.32 18.75 18.52
CA ASP A 224 10.62 18.96 19.15
C ASP A 224 11.41 19.97 18.31
N LYS A 225 11.07 21.24 18.54
CA LYS A 225 11.60 22.37 17.76
C LYS A 225 13.13 22.45 17.85
N GLY A 226 13.76 22.52 16.69
CA GLY A 226 15.22 22.61 16.58
C GLY A 226 15.96 21.28 16.57
N ASN A 227 15.29 20.16 16.79
CA ASN A 227 15.88 18.83 16.67
C ASN A 227 15.53 18.15 15.34
N PRO A 228 16.42 17.33 14.76
CA PRO A 228 16.16 16.58 13.55
C PRO A 228 14.94 15.67 13.69
N ILE A 229 14.20 15.52 12.60
CA ILE A 229 13.03 14.65 12.57
C ILE A 229 13.48 13.19 12.57
N LYS A 230 13.01 12.42 13.55
CA LYS A 230 13.15 10.96 13.60
C LYS A 230 11.78 10.31 13.65
N ILE A 231 11.62 9.20 12.90
CA ILE A 231 10.36 8.49 12.78
C ILE A 231 10.57 6.98 12.93
N VAL A 232 9.51 6.28 13.29
CA VAL A 232 9.49 4.80 13.26
C VAL A 232 8.96 4.37 11.90
N TYR A 233 9.81 3.87 11.03
CA TYR A 233 9.37 3.51 9.69
C TYR A 233 10.26 2.42 9.06
N VAL A 234 9.89 1.95 7.87
CA VAL A 234 10.69 1.07 7.01
C VAL A 234 11.43 1.95 6.00
N PRO A 235 12.76 2.20 6.16
CA PRO A 235 13.48 3.14 5.30
C PRO A 235 13.38 2.79 3.81
N SER A 236 13.40 1.48 3.47
CA SER A 236 13.31 1.03 2.08
C SER A 236 11.95 1.33 1.42
N HIS A 237 10.85 1.41 2.19
CA HIS A 237 9.55 1.81 1.65
C HIS A 237 9.53 3.31 1.35
N LEU A 238 10.03 4.13 2.27
CA LEU A 238 10.15 5.58 2.06
C LEU A 238 11.11 5.89 0.90
N TYR A 239 12.25 5.22 0.85
CA TYR A 239 13.22 5.33 -0.25
C TYR A 239 12.56 5.04 -1.61
N HIS A 240 11.81 3.94 -1.72
CA HIS A 240 11.16 3.59 -2.99
C HIS A 240 10.18 4.68 -3.45
N MET A 241 9.35 5.19 -2.53
CA MET A 241 8.40 6.26 -2.85
C MET A 241 9.12 7.52 -3.34
N LEU A 242 10.13 7.96 -2.60
CA LEU A 242 10.92 9.15 -2.93
C LEU A 242 11.70 9.00 -4.23
N PHE A 243 12.31 7.85 -4.46
CA PHE A 243 13.07 7.57 -5.68
C PHE A 243 12.19 7.66 -6.93
N GLU A 244 10.97 7.08 -6.90
CA GLU A 244 10.01 7.19 -8.00
C GLU A 244 9.54 8.63 -8.22
N LEU A 245 9.30 9.39 -7.13
CA LEU A 245 8.95 10.81 -7.22
C LEU A 245 10.09 11.65 -7.79
N PHE A 246 11.32 11.47 -7.33
CA PHE A 246 12.48 12.19 -7.85
C PHE A 246 12.69 11.94 -9.34
N LYS A 247 12.61 10.69 -9.80
CA LYS A 247 12.71 10.39 -11.23
C LYS A 247 11.67 11.15 -12.07
N ASN A 248 10.43 11.21 -11.58
CA ASN A 248 9.36 11.91 -12.26
C ASN A 248 9.57 13.43 -12.28
N SER A 249 9.92 14.03 -11.13
CA SER A 249 10.17 15.46 -11.00
C SER A 249 11.41 15.90 -11.79
N MET A 250 12.52 15.15 -11.70
CA MET A 250 13.74 15.44 -12.46
C MET A 250 13.46 15.41 -13.96
N ARG A 251 12.76 14.36 -14.43
CA ARG A 251 12.37 14.25 -15.83
C ARG A 251 11.52 15.44 -16.26
N ALA A 252 10.48 15.80 -15.51
CA ALA A 252 9.59 16.90 -15.84
C ALA A 252 10.34 18.24 -15.91
N VAL A 253 11.21 18.50 -14.95
CA VAL A 253 12.02 19.72 -14.90
C VAL A 253 12.99 19.79 -16.10
N MET A 254 13.71 18.70 -16.40
CA MET A 254 14.66 18.67 -17.52
C MET A 254 13.96 18.75 -18.88
N GLU A 255 12.80 18.11 -19.05
CA GLU A 255 12.01 18.20 -20.30
C GLU A 255 11.39 19.60 -20.48
N HIS A 256 11.07 20.31 -19.39
CA HIS A 256 10.44 21.64 -19.47
C HIS A 256 11.45 22.77 -19.67
N HIS A 257 12.58 22.74 -18.95
CA HIS A 257 13.57 23.85 -18.97
C HIS A 257 14.73 23.61 -19.94
N GLY A 258 14.99 22.34 -20.31
CA GLY A 258 16.15 21.96 -21.12
C GLY A 258 17.46 21.98 -20.30
N THR A 259 18.58 21.75 -20.98
CA THR A 259 19.91 21.66 -20.36
C THR A 259 20.71 22.97 -20.42
N GLU A 260 20.23 23.97 -21.17
CA GLU A 260 20.96 25.22 -21.44
C GLU A 260 20.57 26.38 -20.49
N ASN A 261 19.52 26.22 -19.69
CA ASN A 261 18.99 27.23 -18.78
C ASN A 261 19.30 26.90 -17.32
N ASP A 262 19.18 27.91 -16.44
CA ASP A 262 19.15 27.70 -14.99
C ASP A 262 17.97 26.79 -14.61
N VAL A 263 18.28 25.57 -14.22
CA VAL A 263 17.30 24.55 -13.87
C VAL A 263 16.83 24.78 -12.44
N PRO A 264 15.52 25.01 -12.19
CA PRO A 264 15.03 25.25 -10.85
C PRO A 264 15.19 24.02 -9.95
N PRO A 265 15.54 24.20 -8.65
CA PRO A 265 15.75 23.08 -7.74
C PRO A 265 14.44 22.36 -7.41
N ILE A 266 14.55 21.07 -7.12
CA ILE A 266 13.47 20.30 -6.50
C ILE A 266 13.46 20.59 -5.01
N LYS A 267 12.33 21.03 -4.46
CA LYS A 267 12.19 21.38 -3.04
C LYS A 267 11.49 20.26 -2.30
N VAL A 268 12.10 19.78 -1.21
CA VAL A 268 11.50 18.78 -0.33
C VAL A 268 11.29 19.39 1.05
N THR A 269 10.03 19.43 1.49
CA THR A 269 9.66 19.91 2.82
C THR A 269 9.20 18.74 3.67
N ILE A 270 9.88 18.49 4.80
CA ILE A 270 9.55 17.44 5.76
C ILE A 270 8.93 18.09 6.97
N VAL A 271 7.70 17.75 7.30
CA VAL A 271 6.95 18.32 8.44
C VAL A 271 6.55 17.19 9.37
N LYS A 272 6.91 17.33 10.67
CA LYS A 272 6.47 16.41 11.72
C LYS A 272 5.44 17.09 12.60
N GLY A 273 4.17 16.71 12.43
CA GLY A 273 3.06 17.07 13.28
C GLY A 273 2.84 16.06 14.42
N LYS A 274 1.77 16.26 15.19
CA LYS A 274 1.40 15.36 16.32
C LYS A 274 0.91 14.00 15.86
N GLU A 275 0.18 13.93 14.75
CA GLU A 275 -0.45 12.69 14.27
C GLU A 275 0.20 12.14 13.02
N ASP A 276 0.64 13.03 12.13
CA ASP A 276 1.16 12.71 10.83
C ASP A 276 2.53 13.33 10.59
N ILE A 277 3.28 12.69 9.71
CA ILE A 277 4.50 13.22 9.12
C ILE A 277 4.22 13.38 7.64
N CYS A 278 4.50 14.57 7.10
CA CYS A 278 4.34 14.87 5.69
C CYS A 278 5.71 15.06 5.04
N VAL A 279 5.94 14.41 3.90
CA VAL A 279 7.07 14.70 3.02
C VAL A 279 6.50 15.24 1.72
N LYS A 280 6.65 16.55 1.51
CA LYS A 280 6.18 17.25 0.32
C LYS A 280 7.37 17.46 -0.61
N MET A 281 7.26 17.00 -1.84
CA MET A 281 8.19 17.28 -2.94
C MET A 281 7.52 18.23 -3.94
N SER A 282 8.18 19.31 -4.28
CA SER A 282 7.70 20.35 -5.21
C SER A 282 8.69 20.50 -6.37
N ASP A 283 8.20 20.45 -7.58
CA ASP A 283 8.94 20.74 -8.81
C ASP A 283 8.33 21.89 -9.63
N GLN A 284 9.12 22.44 -10.54
CA GLN A 284 8.68 23.44 -11.51
C GLN A 284 8.81 22.89 -12.94
N GLY A 285 8.40 21.64 -13.15
CA GLY A 285 8.47 20.92 -14.41
C GLY A 285 7.27 21.17 -15.35
N GLY A 286 6.69 22.39 -15.33
CA GLY A 286 5.57 22.76 -16.23
C GLY A 286 4.21 22.20 -15.83
N GLY A 287 4.14 21.35 -14.82
CA GLY A 287 2.89 20.81 -14.31
C GLY A 287 2.13 19.87 -15.25
N ILE A 288 0.97 19.42 -14.80
CA ILE A 288 0.13 18.42 -15.48
C ILE A 288 -1.28 18.99 -15.64
N PRO A 289 -1.89 18.92 -16.83
CA PRO A 289 -3.27 19.35 -17.04
C PRO A 289 -4.26 18.64 -16.13
N ARG A 290 -5.26 19.34 -15.58
CA ARG A 290 -6.25 18.77 -14.66
C ARG A 290 -6.94 17.53 -15.22
N SER A 291 -7.17 17.47 -16.52
CA SER A 291 -7.78 16.32 -17.20
C SER A 291 -6.95 15.03 -17.10
N GLN A 292 -5.64 15.14 -16.87
CA GLN A 292 -4.71 14.02 -16.80
C GLN A 292 -4.40 13.59 -15.35
N VAL A 293 -4.64 14.44 -14.36
CA VAL A 293 -4.30 14.16 -12.94
C VAL A 293 -4.95 12.86 -12.45
N ASP A 294 -6.20 12.59 -12.83
CA ASP A 294 -6.92 11.38 -12.43
C ASP A 294 -6.35 10.09 -13.07
N GLN A 295 -5.50 10.21 -14.07
CA GLN A 295 -4.82 9.09 -14.74
C GLN A 295 -3.50 8.70 -14.08
N LEU A 296 -2.89 9.59 -13.28
CA LEU A 296 -1.52 9.43 -12.77
C LEU A 296 -1.32 8.20 -11.87
N PHE A 297 -2.39 7.76 -11.20
CA PHE A 297 -2.38 6.56 -10.36
C PHE A 297 -2.92 5.31 -11.07
N LYS A 298 -3.17 5.39 -12.38
CA LYS A 298 -3.50 4.21 -13.18
C LYS A 298 -2.23 3.50 -13.63
N TYR A 299 -2.27 2.16 -13.58
CA TYR A 299 -1.18 1.36 -14.14
C TYR A 299 -1.06 1.59 -15.63
N MET A 300 0.17 1.66 -16.12
CA MET A 300 0.50 1.86 -17.54
C MET A 300 0.14 3.26 -18.11
N TYR A 301 -0.28 4.19 -17.29
CA TYR A 301 -0.31 5.58 -17.71
C TYR A 301 1.11 6.17 -17.59
N SER A 302 1.70 6.49 -18.70
CA SER A 302 3.03 7.12 -18.74
C SER A 302 3.08 8.05 -19.96
N THR A 303 3.63 9.22 -19.74
CA THR A 303 3.99 10.18 -20.81
C THR A 303 5.42 9.95 -21.32
N ALA A 304 6.16 9.02 -20.69
CA ALA A 304 7.50 8.66 -21.10
C ALA A 304 7.51 7.83 -22.38
N PRO A 305 8.55 7.97 -23.24
CA PRO A 305 8.77 7.06 -24.35
C PRO A 305 8.90 5.62 -23.82
N GLN A 306 8.32 4.68 -24.58
CA GLN A 306 8.42 3.27 -24.20
C GLN A 306 9.88 2.80 -24.29
N PRO A 307 10.34 1.94 -23.35
CA PRO A 307 11.69 1.39 -23.43
C PRO A 307 11.87 0.61 -24.75
N PRO A 308 13.07 0.67 -25.37
CA PRO A 308 13.34 0.01 -26.63
C PRO A 308 13.14 -1.52 -26.53
N LYS A 309 12.51 -2.11 -27.53
CA LYS A 309 12.16 -3.54 -27.58
C LYS A 309 13.38 -4.47 -27.77
N SER A 310 14.54 -3.94 -28.20
CA SER A 310 15.71 -4.75 -28.52
C SER A 310 16.76 -4.71 -27.40
N LYS A 311 17.26 -5.89 -27.01
CA LYS A 311 18.37 -6.05 -26.04
C LYS A 311 19.74 -5.60 -26.60
N THR A 312 19.80 -5.10 -27.83
CA THR A 312 21.04 -4.74 -28.54
C THR A 312 21.43 -3.28 -28.38
N ASP A 313 20.48 -2.42 -28.01
CA ASP A 313 20.80 -1.04 -27.68
C ASP A 313 21.20 -0.97 -26.20
N LEU A 314 22.32 -0.30 -25.91
CA LEU A 314 22.90 -0.13 -24.57
C LEU A 314 21.81 -0.05 -23.50
N PRO A 315 21.93 -0.82 -22.39
CA PRO A 315 20.91 -0.84 -21.35
C PRO A 315 20.98 0.43 -20.49
N LEU A 316 20.64 1.58 -21.08
CA LEU A 316 20.27 2.72 -20.26
C LEU A 316 18.98 2.32 -19.54
N VAL A 317 19.11 2.14 -18.22
CA VAL A 317 17.92 1.95 -17.37
C VAL A 317 17.02 3.17 -17.58
N PRO A 318 15.80 3.02 -18.11
CA PRO A 318 14.98 4.17 -18.42
C PRO A 318 14.71 4.97 -17.15
N LEU A 319 14.93 6.29 -17.20
CA LEU A 319 14.63 7.22 -16.11
C LEU A 319 13.14 7.15 -15.74
N ALA A 320 12.27 6.87 -16.72
CA ALA A 320 10.85 6.63 -16.52
C ALA A 320 10.49 5.20 -16.97
N GLY A 321 9.73 4.51 -16.13
CA GLY A 321 9.31 3.13 -16.35
C GLY A 321 7.93 3.01 -17.01
N TYR A 322 7.34 1.83 -16.87
CA TYR A 322 6.06 1.41 -17.47
C TYR A 322 4.79 2.11 -16.90
N GLY A 323 4.91 3.20 -16.12
CA GLY A 323 3.77 3.87 -15.47
C GLY A 323 3.32 3.19 -14.17
N TYR A 324 4.19 2.44 -13.53
CA TYR A 324 3.90 1.71 -12.27
C TYR A 324 4.44 2.42 -11.01
N GLY A 325 5.31 3.40 -11.16
CA GLY A 325 5.98 4.07 -10.05
C GLY A 325 5.01 4.71 -9.07
N LEU A 326 4.15 5.62 -9.55
CA LEU A 326 3.18 6.33 -8.70
C LEU A 326 2.11 5.41 -8.08
N PRO A 327 1.43 4.50 -8.82
CA PRO A 327 0.48 3.57 -8.23
C PRO A 327 1.09 2.73 -7.10
N ILE A 328 2.27 2.14 -7.32
CA ILE A 328 2.94 1.29 -6.32
C ILE A 328 3.45 2.12 -5.14
N SER A 329 4.00 3.32 -5.36
CA SER A 329 4.40 4.23 -4.29
C SER A 329 3.21 4.58 -3.37
N ARG A 330 2.03 4.81 -3.94
CA ARG A 330 0.82 5.02 -3.16
C ARG A 330 0.42 3.80 -2.33
N LEU A 331 0.58 2.59 -2.86
CA LEU A 331 0.34 1.35 -2.11
C LEU A 331 1.33 1.19 -0.95
N TYR A 332 2.61 1.56 -1.12
CA TYR A 332 3.59 1.55 -0.02
C TYR A 332 3.19 2.53 1.09
N ALA A 333 2.74 3.73 0.75
CA ALA A 333 2.23 4.68 1.75
C ALA A 333 1.01 4.10 2.48
N ARG A 334 0.04 3.58 1.74
CA ARG A 334 -1.21 2.99 2.27
C ARG A 334 -1.02 1.73 3.11
N TYR A 335 0.07 1.01 2.89
CA TYR A 335 0.35 -0.21 3.64
C TYR A 335 0.45 0.04 5.16
N PHE A 336 0.96 1.20 5.57
CA PHE A 336 1.01 1.65 6.96
C PHE A 336 0.05 2.80 7.26
N HIS A 337 -1.11 2.82 6.57
CA HIS A 337 -2.20 3.78 6.82
C HIS A 337 -1.85 5.24 6.50
N GLY A 338 -0.87 5.48 5.65
CA GLY A 338 -0.59 6.77 5.01
C GLY A 338 -1.33 6.92 3.67
N ASP A 339 -0.92 7.90 2.89
CA ASP A 339 -1.32 8.06 1.48
C ASP A 339 -0.27 8.84 0.70
N LEU A 340 -0.36 8.81 -0.63
CA LEU A 340 0.39 9.64 -1.56
C LEU A 340 -0.61 10.39 -2.42
N VAL A 341 -0.55 11.70 -2.41
CA VAL A 341 -1.39 12.59 -3.22
C VAL A 341 -0.53 13.49 -4.08
N LEU A 342 -1.07 13.92 -5.22
CA LEU A 342 -0.39 14.79 -6.15
C LEU A 342 -1.31 15.96 -6.53
N PHE A 343 -0.76 17.17 -6.44
CA PHE A 343 -1.38 18.40 -6.88
C PHE A 343 -0.53 18.99 -8.00
N SER A 344 -1.16 19.50 -9.03
CA SER A 344 -0.42 20.06 -10.15
C SER A 344 -1.09 21.32 -10.68
N CYS A 345 -0.26 22.29 -11.10
CA CYS A 345 -0.66 23.52 -11.76
C CYS A 345 -0.04 23.53 -13.15
N GLU A 346 -0.87 23.34 -14.18
CA GLU A 346 -0.45 23.39 -15.59
C GLU A 346 0.24 24.72 -15.89
N GLY A 347 1.37 24.67 -16.56
CA GLY A 347 2.23 25.82 -16.87
C GLY A 347 3.19 26.21 -15.74
N TYR A 348 3.15 25.53 -14.57
CA TYR A 348 4.04 25.85 -13.46
C TYR A 348 4.79 24.62 -12.93
N GLY A 349 4.10 23.67 -12.29
CA GLY A 349 4.77 22.53 -11.66
C GLY A 349 3.83 21.65 -10.84
N SER A 350 4.43 20.69 -10.10
CA SER A 350 3.68 19.71 -9.31
C SER A 350 4.17 19.60 -7.87
N ASP A 351 3.23 19.32 -6.97
CA ASP A 351 3.46 18.99 -5.56
C ASP A 351 3.02 17.55 -5.30
N ALA A 352 3.95 16.68 -4.93
CA ALA A 352 3.66 15.33 -4.44
C ALA A 352 3.81 15.29 -2.92
N ILE A 353 2.79 14.78 -2.21
CA ILE A 353 2.79 14.73 -0.74
C ILE A 353 2.62 13.30 -0.28
N ILE A 354 3.62 12.77 0.45
CA ILE A 354 3.57 11.50 1.16
C ILE A 354 3.12 11.79 2.59
N TYR A 355 1.99 11.21 2.99
CA TYR A 355 1.52 11.22 4.37
C TYR A 355 1.90 9.92 5.06
N LEU A 356 2.56 10.02 6.21
CA LEU A 356 2.95 8.89 7.04
C LEU A 356 2.35 9.06 8.42
N LYS A 357 1.87 7.96 9.02
CA LYS A 357 1.43 7.98 10.42
C LYS A 357 2.60 8.17 11.36
N SER A 358 2.48 9.12 12.29
CA SER A 358 3.45 9.31 13.35
C SER A 358 3.28 8.23 14.42
N PHE A 359 4.33 7.46 14.67
CA PHE A 359 4.39 6.50 15.77
C PHE A 359 5.41 7.01 16.80
N PHE A 360 4.97 7.20 18.04
CA PHE A 360 5.85 7.56 19.13
C PHE A 360 6.31 6.32 19.91
N LEU A 361 7.61 6.09 19.95
CA LEU A 361 8.21 5.13 20.86
C LEU A 361 8.58 5.86 22.17
N HIS A 362 7.91 5.53 23.26
CA HIS A 362 8.36 5.99 24.57
C HIS A 362 9.56 5.14 25.01
N TYR A 363 10.73 5.77 25.06
CA TYR A 363 11.92 5.19 25.65
C TYR A 363 11.82 5.31 27.18
N SER A 364 11.29 4.34 27.86
CA SER A 364 11.54 4.17 29.30
C SER A 364 12.69 3.18 29.44
N ASN A 365 13.68 3.50 30.25
CA ASN A 365 15.04 2.95 30.38
C ASN A 365 15.23 1.40 30.39
N ARG A 366 14.22 0.59 30.03
CA ARG A 366 14.35 -0.88 29.82
C ARG A 366 13.34 -1.51 28.86
N HIS A 367 12.30 -0.76 28.35
CA HIS A 367 11.31 -1.33 27.43
C HIS A 367 10.81 -0.26 26.46
N PHE A 368 10.82 -0.56 25.17
CA PHE A 368 10.15 0.26 24.16
C PHE A 368 8.63 0.17 24.37
N GLN A 369 7.97 1.26 24.76
CA GLN A 369 6.49 1.33 24.75
C GLN A 369 6.03 2.26 23.64
N MET A 370 5.20 1.74 22.72
CA MET A 370 4.48 2.53 21.75
C MET A 370 3.24 3.15 22.39
N LYS A 371 3.15 4.48 22.43
CA LYS A 371 1.86 5.16 22.59
C LYS A 371 1.31 5.46 21.19
N GLN A 372 0.24 4.77 20.83
CA GLN A 372 -0.59 5.15 19.71
C GLN A 372 -1.40 6.38 20.11
N THR A 373 -1.16 7.52 19.48
CA THR A 373 -2.10 8.64 19.53
C THR A 373 -3.41 8.12 18.94
N ASN A 374 -4.49 8.16 19.74
CA ASN A 374 -5.81 7.64 19.43
C ASN A 374 -6.32 8.23 18.11
N CYS A 375 -6.16 7.51 17.02
CA CYS A 375 -6.98 7.61 15.84
C CYS A 375 -7.69 6.26 15.69
N TYR A 376 -8.94 6.22 16.11
CA TYR A 376 -10.01 5.26 15.85
C TYR A 376 -9.58 3.93 15.21
N GLN A 377 -9.09 3.00 16.01
CA GLN A 377 -9.06 1.58 15.66
C GLN A 377 -10.45 0.99 15.93
N TYR A 378 -11.24 0.84 14.87
CA TYR A 378 -12.37 -0.10 14.89
C TYR A 378 -11.84 -1.51 14.69
N SER A 379 -11.28 -2.10 15.74
CA SER A 379 -11.14 -3.54 15.81
C SER A 379 -12.48 -4.11 16.24
N ILE A 380 -13.27 -4.57 15.28
CA ILE A 380 -14.35 -5.50 15.59
C ILE A 380 -13.67 -6.79 16.04
N LYS A 381 -13.52 -7.00 17.33
CA LYS A 381 -13.24 -8.32 17.90
C LYS A 381 -14.50 -9.17 17.68
N LEU A 382 -14.55 -9.89 16.57
CA LEU A 382 -15.44 -11.03 16.43
C LEU A 382 -14.84 -12.16 17.27
N ALA A 383 -15.56 -12.58 18.30
CA ALA A 383 -15.23 -13.78 19.06
C ALA A 383 -15.23 -15.00 18.12
N PRO A 384 -14.35 -16.02 18.36
CA PRO A 384 -14.17 -17.15 17.44
C PRO A 384 -15.39 -18.04 17.20
N ASP A 385 -16.49 -17.88 17.96
CA ASP A 385 -17.60 -18.84 18.01
C ASP A 385 -18.82 -18.49 17.13
N PHE A 386 -18.73 -17.45 16.26
CA PHE A 386 -19.90 -16.98 15.47
C PHE A 386 -19.84 -17.21 13.96
N ILE A 387 -19.00 -18.10 13.46
CA ILE A 387 -18.96 -18.43 12.02
C ILE A 387 -19.61 -19.79 11.78
N LYS A 388 -20.92 -19.89 11.91
CA LYS A 388 -21.72 -20.94 11.25
C LYS A 388 -23.18 -20.52 11.21
N GLN A 389 -23.57 -19.64 10.26
CA GLN A 389 -24.86 -19.67 9.54
C GLN A 389 -25.00 -18.45 8.61
N PRO A 390 -25.58 -18.60 7.40
CA PRO A 390 -25.83 -17.49 6.49
C PRO A 390 -27.07 -16.71 6.94
N TYR A 391 -26.90 -15.41 7.23
CA TYR A 391 -28.02 -14.52 7.55
C TYR A 391 -28.41 -13.69 6.33
N GLN A 392 -29.70 -13.74 5.94
CA GLN A 392 -30.30 -12.79 5.03
C GLN A 392 -30.67 -11.51 5.80
N LEU A 393 -30.13 -10.38 5.37
CA LEU A 393 -30.50 -9.05 5.88
C LEU A 393 -31.81 -8.59 5.21
N GLY A 394 -32.91 -8.67 5.92
CA GLY A 394 -34.17 -8.03 5.55
C GLY A 394 -34.21 -6.58 6.06
N ILE A 395 -34.13 -5.61 5.16
CA ILE A 395 -34.32 -4.19 5.49
C ILE A 395 -35.84 -3.90 5.42
N GLY A 396 -36.47 -3.73 6.58
CA GLY A 396 -37.84 -3.28 6.66
C GLY A 396 -37.99 -1.75 6.49
N PRO A 397 -39.20 -1.23 6.11
CA PRO A 397 -39.38 0.18 5.78
C PRO A 397 -39.20 1.09 6.99
N ILE A 398 -38.39 2.15 6.79
CA ILE A 398 -38.11 3.20 7.78
C ILE A 398 -39.36 4.11 7.91
N ARG A 399 -40.01 4.11 9.07
CA ARG A 399 -41.04 5.10 9.40
C ARG A 399 -40.42 6.32 10.07
N ALA A 400 -40.42 7.46 9.38
CA ALA A 400 -40.09 8.75 9.96
C ALA A 400 -41.28 9.26 10.81
N ARG A 401 -41.08 9.56 12.09
CA ARG A 401 -41.99 10.33 12.91
C ARG A 401 -41.66 11.81 12.82
N THR A 402 -42.55 12.60 12.27
CA THR A 402 -42.51 14.07 12.32
C THR A 402 -42.95 14.54 13.73
N LEU A 403 -42.13 15.38 14.33
CA LEU A 403 -42.49 16.11 15.57
C LEU A 403 -43.27 17.38 15.24
N PRO A 404 -44.21 17.83 16.09
CA PRO A 404 -45.10 18.93 15.78
C PRO A 404 -44.38 20.27 15.77
N THR A 405 -44.72 21.08 14.78
CA THR A 405 -44.29 22.48 14.63
C THR A 405 -45.03 23.33 15.67
N GLY A 406 -44.27 23.89 16.60
CA GLY A 406 -44.78 24.88 17.54
C GLY A 406 -43.68 25.88 17.89
N CYS A 407 -43.97 27.17 17.62
CA CYS A 407 -43.28 28.38 18.06
C CYS A 407 -41.89 28.67 17.48
N CYS A 408 -41.85 29.57 16.49
CA CYS A 408 -40.92 30.70 16.49
C CYS A 408 -41.49 31.84 15.65
N SER A 409 -42.15 32.79 16.33
CA SER A 409 -42.35 34.13 15.85
C SER A 409 -41.25 35.04 16.46
N ARG A 410 -40.61 35.83 15.57
CA ARG A 410 -39.59 36.84 15.82
C ARG A 410 -38.13 36.30 15.89
N PHE A 411 -37.41 36.50 14.82
CA PHE A 411 -36.14 37.29 14.84
C PHE A 411 -35.60 37.48 13.40
N THR A 412 -35.09 38.64 13.19
CA THR A 412 -34.52 39.24 11.99
C THR A 412 -33.23 38.56 11.52
N ASN A 413 -33.02 38.67 10.20
CA ASN A 413 -31.80 38.40 9.37
C ASN A 413 -30.48 38.17 10.14
N ASP A 414 -29.77 37.17 9.58
CA ASP A 414 -28.39 36.74 9.84
C ASP A 414 -28.25 35.55 10.78
N CYS A 415 -28.29 34.36 10.21
CA CYS A 415 -27.45 33.23 10.60
C CYS A 415 -27.87 31.97 9.85
N CYS A 416 -27.13 31.61 8.79
CA CYS A 416 -27.11 30.21 8.32
C CYS A 416 -26.34 29.37 9.36
N THR A 417 -27.01 28.89 10.37
CA THR A 417 -26.46 27.96 11.34
C THR A 417 -27.00 26.55 11.14
N ASN A 418 -26.09 25.63 11.14
CA ASN A 418 -26.26 24.18 11.08
C ASN A 418 -27.46 23.66 11.91
N VAL A 419 -28.43 23.05 11.25
CA VAL A 419 -29.50 22.31 11.90
C VAL A 419 -28.98 20.90 12.22
N MET A 420 -28.79 20.60 13.51
CA MET A 420 -28.44 19.26 13.98
C MET A 420 -29.69 18.39 14.09
N PHE A 421 -29.72 17.33 13.33
CA PHE A 421 -30.68 16.24 13.56
C PHE A 421 -30.06 15.14 14.43
N ARG A 422 -30.71 14.86 15.54
CA ARG A 422 -30.34 13.75 16.42
C ARG A 422 -31.23 12.55 16.05
N ALA A 423 -30.67 11.57 15.35
CA ALA A 423 -31.35 10.32 15.10
C ALA A 423 -30.90 9.24 16.10
N GLN A 424 -31.83 8.64 16.81
CA GLN A 424 -31.58 7.43 17.60
C GLN A 424 -31.93 6.20 16.75
N LEU A 425 -30.94 5.41 16.44
CA LEU A 425 -31.12 4.12 15.79
C LEU A 425 -31.20 3.03 16.87
N THR A 426 -32.37 2.39 16.94
CA THR A 426 -32.56 1.19 17.76
C THR A 426 -32.51 -0.03 16.84
N VAL A 427 -31.44 -0.82 16.95
CA VAL A 427 -31.30 -2.08 16.21
C VAL A 427 -31.92 -3.20 17.05
N ARG A 428 -32.98 -3.82 16.53
CA ARG A 428 -33.63 -4.95 17.15
C ARG A 428 -33.09 -6.24 16.54
N TRP A 429 -32.41 -7.03 17.32
CA TRP A 429 -31.98 -8.38 16.92
C TRP A 429 -33.12 -9.35 17.23
N ILE A 430 -33.55 -10.07 16.25
CA ILE A 430 -34.54 -11.17 16.46
C ILE A 430 -33.70 -12.45 16.43
N SER A 431 -33.49 -13.03 17.61
CA SER A 431 -32.95 -14.38 17.74
C SER A 431 -34.11 -15.36 17.65
N THR A 432 -33.94 -16.48 17.00
CA THR A 432 -34.91 -17.56 16.91
C THR A 432 -35.09 -18.31 18.23
N ASP A 433 -34.32 -17.98 19.26
CA ASP A 433 -34.49 -18.49 20.62
C ASP A 433 -35.11 -17.41 21.53
N ARG A 434 -36.20 -17.77 22.20
CA ARG A 434 -37.23 -16.94 22.82
C ARG A 434 -36.79 -16.00 23.97
N ARG A 435 -35.68 -15.25 23.88
CA ARG A 435 -35.40 -14.16 24.84
C ARG A 435 -34.80 -12.93 24.14
N PRO A 436 -35.39 -11.73 24.25
CA PRO A 436 -34.86 -10.51 23.68
C PRO A 436 -33.73 -9.94 24.58
N LEU A 437 -32.54 -9.78 24.05
CA LEU A 437 -31.45 -9.04 24.66
C LEU A 437 -31.46 -7.60 24.09
N PHE A 438 -31.67 -6.60 24.96
CA PHE A 438 -31.57 -5.20 24.63
C PHE A 438 -30.14 -4.70 25.00
N VAL A 439 -29.38 -4.25 24.00
CA VAL A 439 -28.13 -3.53 24.23
C VAL A 439 -28.31 -2.10 23.69
N PRO A 440 -28.32 -1.07 24.54
CA PRO A 440 -28.41 0.32 24.07
C PRO A 440 -27.06 0.79 23.53
N ILE A 441 -26.96 1.01 22.22
CA ILE A 441 -25.81 1.67 21.60
C ILE A 441 -26.13 3.15 21.43
N LYS A 442 -25.57 4.02 22.28
CA LYS A 442 -25.63 5.48 22.11
C LYS A 442 -24.49 5.89 21.16
N ARG A 443 -24.81 6.25 19.92
CA ARG A 443 -23.85 6.90 18.99
C ARG A 443 -24.54 8.01 18.21
N THR A 444 -23.85 9.13 18.12
CA THR A 444 -24.21 10.28 17.27
C THR A 444 -23.43 10.15 15.96
N LEU A 445 -24.13 10.04 14.83
CA LEU A 445 -23.54 10.02 13.49
C LEU A 445 -23.75 11.40 12.87
N PHE A 446 -22.68 12.00 12.35
CA PHE A 446 -22.72 13.24 11.58
C PHE A 446 -22.67 12.91 10.09
N PHE A 447 -23.64 13.40 9.33
CA PHE A 447 -23.62 13.34 7.87
C PHE A 447 -23.51 14.76 7.29
N PRO A 448 -22.64 15.03 6.32
CA PRO A 448 -22.69 16.30 5.59
C PRO A 448 -23.87 16.29 4.62
N LEU A 449 -24.65 17.37 4.63
CA LEU A 449 -25.75 17.61 3.67
C LEU A 449 -25.15 17.96 2.30
N THR A 450 -25.19 17.02 1.36
CA THR A 450 -25.17 17.35 -0.06
C THR A 450 -26.57 17.70 -0.51
N THR A 451 -26.70 18.83 -1.17
CA THR A 451 -27.89 19.48 -1.70
C THR A 451 -28.85 18.49 -2.37
N ILE A 452 -30.04 18.31 -1.78
CA ILE A 452 -31.20 17.70 -2.48
C ILE A 452 -32.03 18.86 -3.04
N THR A 453 -31.94 19.10 -4.34
CA THR A 453 -32.92 19.91 -5.06
C THR A 453 -34.15 19.06 -5.33
N SER A 454 -35.21 19.27 -4.56
CA SER A 454 -36.52 18.74 -4.90
C SER A 454 -37.22 19.74 -5.80
N THR A 455 -37.45 19.39 -7.06
CA THR A 455 -38.47 20.02 -7.87
C THR A 455 -39.83 19.54 -7.39
N CYS A 456 -40.57 20.42 -6.72
CA CYS A 456 -42.02 20.27 -6.54
C CYS A 456 -42.75 20.53 -7.88
N ARG A 457 -43.52 19.57 -8.30
CA ARG A 457 -44.78 19.73 -9.00
C ARG A 457 -45.81 18.83 -8.32
#